data_6296df4300512d4141fcb6a3096774bb
#
_entry.id   6296df4300512d4141fcb6a3096774bb
#
_cell.length_a   1.000
_cell.length_b   1.000
_cell.length_c   1.000
_cell.angle_alpha   90.00
_cell.angle_beta   90.00
_cell.angle_gamma   90.00
#
_symmetry.space_group_name_H-M   'P 1'
#
loop_
_entity.id
_entity.type
_entity.pdbx_description
1 polymer ?
#
loop_
_entity_poly.entity_id
_entity_poly.type
_entity_poly.pdbx_seq_one_letter_code
_entity_poly.pdbx_strand_id
1 'polypeptide(L)'
;MLIQIAISNSPLHDTYTYKIDAPVEPGERVEVNFAGRNTIGYVVSLEEKRGPFKIKSVNKKVDDRSFLSQVDLELAKFVMREYLAPPGKVFDLFFPPGKLLSIDDYVVAFSDELGFPPTQKDKFIKEFGEDYLKKLLASRKVKIMHSFDRKTPKKRKTRRVSLAKKTGIIEQELTPLWQIVVDYLLSVESEEITELEKKLKLRSRSPIDTLISKGILLVEEIEEDDSHWVIPAVDELSVSQKEVYREIMESDSKSFLLHGLTGTGKTEVYFKVMEYWLNRGRQILYLVPEVSLTPQLLARIRGAFPGRDVRQYHSYMTRVQRQMIWLDSVEGNVDILVGTRSSLWVPMKNTGLIIVDEEHDSSFYQQSVPFYDGVQAAIRKAELGNIPVILGSATPRVDHYHLTESGRISLLSLTERPVGSFPTIRVIDMKDEKNPIISKQALEEIKRTVSEGKQVFVFVHRKGYSNYVVCYTCGKTITCPHCSVSMTFHRNDNLLKCHYCGHRSAIPKVCPECGSMTLSARGFGTERVEHDLQKFFPSTKIMRMDRETIDNPIAYEKALLEISRKNCQVIVGTKMITKGLDFPDVEMVLIVDADRLMSFPS
;
A
#
# COMPACT_ATOMS: atom_id res chain seq x y z
N MET A 1 35.44 14.12 18.41
CA MET A 1 34.22 14.82 18.84
C MET A 1 33.31 13.87 19.57
N LEU A 2 32.40 14.38 20.41
CA LEU A 2 31.34 13.58 21.03
C LEU A 2 30.05 13.75 20.23
N ILE A 3 29.30 12.67 20.11
CA ILE A 3 28.04 12.62 19.35
C ILE A 3 26.97 11.89 20.15
N GLN A 4 25.71 12.30 19.95
CA GLN A 4 24.55 11.58 20.47
C GLN A 4 24.03 10.61 19.42
N ILE A 5 23.85 9.37 19.79
CA ILE A 5 23.45 8.28 18.87
C ILE A 5 22.14 7.66 19.34
N ALA A 6 21.19 7.53 18.43
CA ALA A 6 20.01 6.69 18.56
C ALA A 6 20.32 5.29 18.04
N ILE A 7 20.06 4.25 18.84
CA ILE A 7 20.38 2.87 18.48
C ILE A 7 19.25 2.26 17.63
N SER A 8 19.60 1.77 16.44
CA SER A 8 18.65 1.12 15.54
C SER A 8 17.91 -0.03 16.22
N ASN A 9 16.64 -0.17 15.91
CA ASN A 9 15.73 -1.19 16.43
C ASN A 9 15.63 -1.26 17.97
N SER A 10 16.11 -0.22 18.67
CA SER A 10 16.03 -0.14 20.13
C SER A 10 14.65 0.40 20.57
N PRO A 11 14.01 -0.22 21.57
CA PRO A 11 12.80 0.32 22.18
C PRO A 11 13.08 1.45 23.19
N LEU A 12 14.35 1.79 23.44
CA LEU A 12 14.77 2.77 24.42
C LEU A 12 14.56 4.20 23.90
N HIS A 13 14.15 5.09 24.79
CA HIS A 13 13.85 6.48 24.48
C HIS A 13 15.08 7.40 24.58
N ASP A 14 16.19 6.88 25.09
CA ASP A 14 17.42 7.63 25.27
C ASP A 14 18.31 7.58 24.04
N THR A 15 19.13 8.62 23.88
CA THR A 15 20.29 8.65 23.03
C THR A 15 21.55 8.40 23.85
N TYR A 16 22.60 7.88 23.21
CA TYR A 16 23.84 7.49 23.86
C TYR A 16 25.01 8.27 23.31
N THR A 17 25.91 8.70 24.24
CA THR A 17 27.11 9.44 23.87
C THR A 17 28.22 8.49 23.41
N TYR A 18 28.77 8.74 22.23
CA TYR A 18 29.95 8.05 21.70
C TYR A 18 30.99 9.05 21.23
N LYS A 19 32.25 8.61 21.21
CA LYS A 19 33.37 9.37 20.64
C LYS A 19 33.62 8.93 19.19
N ILE A 20 33.83 9.90 18.29
CA ILE A 20 34.24 9.65 16.92
C ILE A 20 35.38 10.61 16.55
N ASP A 21 36.36 10.08 15.79
CA ASP A 21 37.52 10.88 15.36
C ASP A 21 37.36 11.41 13.92
N ALA A 22 36.34 10.95 13.19
CA ALA A 22 36.00 11.44 11.85
C ALA A 22 34.86 12.50 11.89
N PRO A 23 34.79 13.43 10.93
CA PRO A 23 33.65 14.34 10.80
C PRO A 23 32.38 13.55 10.44
N VAL A 24 31.28 13.88 11.11
CA VAL A 24 29.96 13.30 10.90
C VAL A 24 28.88 14.37 11.00
N GLU A 25 27.75 14.12 10.35
CA GLU A 25 26.57 14.97 10.35
C GLU A 25 25.36 14.24 10.96
N PRO A 26 24.40 14.98 11.55
CA PRO A 26 23.14 14.39 11.97
C PRO A 26 22.46 13.62 10.82
N GLY A 27 21.89 12.46 11.13
CA GLY A 27 21.27 11.56 10.15
C GLY A 27 22.21 10.51 9.56
N GLU A 28 23.54 10.65 9.72
CA GLU A 28 24.49 9.61 9.28
C GLU A 28 24.41 8.38 10.15
N ARG A 29 24.67 7.22 9.55
CA ARG A 29 24.75 5.93 10.24
C ARG A 29 26.19 5.61 10.63
N VAL A 30 26.31 5.06 11.82
CA VAL A 30 27.58 4.58 12.37
C VAL A 30 27.41 3.18 12.94
N GLU A 31 28.46 2.39 12.93
CA GLU A 31 28.48 1.11 13.64
C GLU A 31 29.07 1.32 15.04
N VAL A 32 28.34 0.86 16.06
CA VAL A 32 28.73 0.99 17.46
C VAL A 32 28.58 -0.33 18.20
N ASN A 33 29.37 -0.51 19.25
CA ASN A 33 29.16 -1.60 20.20
C ASN A 33 28.16 -1.16 21.29
N PHE A 34 26.95 -1.69 21.21
CA PHE A 34 25.90 -1.46 22.20
C PHE A 34 25.54 -2.78 22.90
N ALA A 35 25.56 -2.80 24.22
CA ALA A 35 25.29 -3.98 25.04
C ALA A 35 26.05 -5.26 24.58
N GLY A 36 27.32 -5.12 24.16
CA GLY A 36 28.17 -6.23 23.71
C GLY A 36 27.95 -6.68 22.26
N ARG A 37 27.07 -6.02 21.51
CA ARG A 37 26.78 -6.35 20.10
C ARG A 37 27.07 -5.16 19.19
N ASN A 38 27.62 -5.44 18.02
CA ASN A 38 27.76 -4.43 16.99
C ASN A 38 26.39 -4.17 16.35
N THR A 39 25.99 -2.91 16.33
CA THR A 39 24.70 -2.47 15.79
C THR A 39 24.84 -1.13 15.09
N ILE A 40 23.85 -0.79 14.29
CA ILE A 40 23.77 0.54 13.66
C ILE A 40 23.25 1.54 14.67
N GLY A 41 23.86 2.71 14.69
CA GLY A 41 23.36 3.90 15.36
C GLY A 41 23.22 5.05 14.38
N TYR A 42 22.30 5.95 14.69
CA TYR A 42 22.03 7.17 13.92
C TYR A 42 22.56 8.37 14.69
N VAL A 43 23.35 9.21 14.06
CA VAL A 43 23.83 10.45 14.67
C VAL A 43 22.66 11.42 14.80
N VAL A 44 22.31 11.78 16.02
CA VAL A 44 21.17 12.67 16.31
C VAL A 44 21.64 14.11 16.44
N SER A 45 22.73 14.34 17.15
CA SER A 45 23.33 15.65 17.35
C SER A 45 24.82 15.55 17.64
N LEU A 46 25.50 16.70 17.47
CA LEU A 46 26.93 16.86 17.79
C LEU A 46 27.15 17.48 19.17
N GLU A 47 26.11 17.61 19.99
CA GLU A 47 26.18 18.21 21.31
C GLU A 47 26.86 17.28 22.32
N GLU A 48 27.75 17.85 23.13
CA GLU A 48 28.45 17.15 24.19
C GLU A 48 27.57 17.00 25.45
N LYS A 49 26.83 15.88 25.56
CA LYS A 49 26.31 15.46 26.87
C LYS A 49 27.40 14.64 27.56
N ARG A 50 28.08 15.23 28.56
CA ARG A 50 29.02 14.51 29.44
C ARG A 50 28.21 13.84 30.56
N GLY A 51 28.08 12.52 30.48
CA GLY A 51 27.59 11.70 31.58
C GLY A 51 28.77 11.13 32.42
N PRO A 52 28.49 10.59 33.62
CA PRO A 52 29.50 10.01 34.49
C PRO A 52 30.08 8.67 33.97
N PHE A 53 29.69 8.21 32.81
CA PHE A 53 30.04 6.90 32.29
C PHE A 53 31.23 6.93 31.33
N LYS A 54 31.93 5.79 31.21
CA LYS A 54 33.01 5.59 30.23
C LYS A 54 32.43 5.66 28.83
N ILE A 55 32.85 6.67 28.05
CA ILE A 55 32.40 6.90 26.67
C ILE A 55 33.13 5.88 25.76
N LYS A 56 32.35 5.14 24.98
CA LYS A 56 32.86 4.22 23.96
C LYS A 56 33.12 4.96 22.64
N SER A 57 34.03 4.44 21.84
CA SER A 57 34.26 4.94 20.47
C SER A 57 33.33 4.27 19.48
N VAL A 58 33.02 4.98 18.41
CA VAL A 58 32.37 4.44 17.21
C VAL A 58 33.33 3.43 16.55
N ASN A 59 32.82 2.28 16.15
CA ASN A 59 33.62 1.26 15.47
C ASN A 59 33.93 1.66 14.02
N LYS A 60 32.92 2.13 13.31
CA LYS A 60 33.02 2.47 11.88
C LYS A 60 31.96 3.50 11.50
N LYS A 61 32.31 4.45 10.65
CA LYS A 61 31.35 5.29 9.91
C LYS A 61 30.76 4.44 8.77
N VAL A 62 29.43 4.40 8.65
CA VAL A 62 28.73 3.59 7.64
C VAL A 62 28.45 4.41 6.40
N ASP A 63 28.01 5.65 6.56
CA ASP A 63 27.66 6.56 5.48
C ASP A 63 28.76 7.59 5.26
N ASP A 64 29.01 7.96 4.01
CA ASP A 64 29.97 9.04 3.67
C ASP A 64 29.34 10.43 3.77
N ARG A 65 28.01 10.51 3.81
CA ARG A 65 27.19 11.73 3.95
C ARG A 65 25.87 11.43 4.63
N SER A 66 25.19 12.43 5.16
CA SER A 66 23.79 12.30 5.56
C SER A 66 22.90 12.16 4.33
N PHE A 67 22.00 11.19 4.35
CA PHE A 67 20.93 11.02 3.37
C PHE A 67 19.65 11.77 3.78
N LEU A 68 19.58 12.22 5.03
CA LEU A 68 18.44 12.93 5.58
C LEU A 68 18.63 14.44 5.42
N SER A 69 17.62 15.08 4.90
CA SER A 69 17.56 16.56 4.86
C SER A 69 17.26 17.12 6.25
N GLN A 70 17.42 18.43 6.42
CA GLN A 70 17.02 19.12 7.65
C GLN A 70 15.51 18.92 7.92
N VAL A 71 14.67 18.87 6.88
CA VAL A 71 13.23 18.58 6.98
C VAL A 71 12.99 17.19 7.56
N ASP A 72 13.74 16.18 7.10
CA ASP A 72 13.60 14.81 7.60
C ASP A 72 14.04 14.70 9.07
N LEU A 73 15.11 15.38 9.46
CA LEU A 73 15.59 15.43 10.84
C LEU A 73 14.59 16.10 11.79
N GLU A 74 14.00 17.22 11.36
CA GLU A 74 12.97 17.91 12.15
C GLU A 74 11.65 17.09 12.22
N LEU A 75 11.30 16.39 11.12
CA LEU A 75 10.18 15.44 11.12
C LEU A 75 10.42 14.28 12.11
N ALA A 76 11.64 13.75 12.15
CA ALA A 76 12.00 12.74 13.14
C ALA A 76 11.81 13.25 14.58
N LYS A 77 12.29 14.46 14.87
CA LYS A 77 12.11 15.10 16.18
C LYS A 77 10.63 15.32 16.52
N PHE A 78 9.82 15.73 15.54
CA PHE A 78 8.37 15.89 15.71
C PHE A 78 7.74 14.57 16.15
N VAL A 79 8.00 13.46 15.43
CA VAL A 79 7.41 12.15 15.77
C VAL A 79 7.89 11.63 17.11
N MET A 80 9.17 11.81 17.44
CA MET A 80 9.70 11.44 18.76
C MET A 80 9.00 12.17 19.91
N ARG A 81 8.65 13.45 19.72
CA ARG A 81 7.99 14.28 20.76
C ARG A 81 6.49 14.03 20.82
N GLU A 82 5.81 14.10 19.67
CA GLU A 82 4.35 14.03 19.59
C GLU A 82 3.81 12.66 19.98
N TYR A 83 4.51 11.61 19.58
CA TYR A 83 4.07 10.22 19.80
C TYR A 83 4.91 9.48 20.85
N LEU A 84 5.78 10.18 21.58
CA LEU A 84 6.70 9.57 22.54
C LEU A 84 7.41 8.34 21.96
N ALA A 85 7.89 8.46 20.71
CA ALA A 85 8.43 7.34 19.96
C ALA A 85 9.94 7.16 20.22
N PRO A 86 10.44 5.91 20.36
CA PRO A 86 11.86 5.65 20.56
C PRO A 86 12.71 6.16 19.37
N PRO A 87 13.75 6.96 19.61
CA PRO A 87 14.55 7.59 18.55
C PRO A 87 15.07 6.62 17.51
N GLY A 88 15.63 5.48 17.92
CA GLY A 88 16.15 4.48 17.00
C GLY A 88 15.09 3.91 16.06
N LYS A 89 13.88 3.69 16.58
CA LYS A 89 12.73 3.23 15.78
C LYS A 89 12.24 4.28 14.79
N VAL A 90 12.31 5.56 15.16
CA VAL A 90 11.92 6.66 14.26
C VAL A 90 12.94 6.81 13.13
N PHE A 91 14.24 6.77 13.43
CA PHE A 91 15.26 6.82 12.39
C PHE A 91 15.23 5.60 11.46
N ASP A 92 14.88 4.41 11.98
CA ASP A 92 14.69 3.20 11.15
C ASP A 92 13.62 3.40 10.05
N LEU A 93 12.65 4.30 10.22
CA LEU A 93 11.62 4.57 9.20
C LEU A 93 12.20 5.16 7.91
N PHE A 94 13.24 5.99 8.03
CA PHE A 94 13.86 6.69 6.89
C PHE A 94 14.73 5.79 6.02
N PHE A 95 15.06 4.60 6.48
CA PHE A 95 15.94 3.70 5.77
C PHE A 95 15.19 2.43 5.35
N PRO A 96 15.51 1.88 4.18
CA PRO A 96 14.89 0.63 3.73
C PRO A 96 15.27 -0.51 4.66
N PRO A 97 14.37 -1.49 4.92
CA PRO A 97 14.62 -2.58 5.84
C PRO A 97 15.75 -3.50 5.36
N GLY A 98 16.52 -3.97 6.30
CA GLY A 98 17.63 -4.90 6.11
C GLY A 98 18.98 -4.30 6.49
N LYS A 99 20.04 -5.15 6.61
CA LYS A 99 21.40 -4.64 6.59
C LYS A 99 21.54 -3.93 5.27
N LEU A 100 21.68 -2.60 5.31
CA LEU A 100 22.05 -1.88 4.12
C LEU A 100 23.33 -2.53 3.64
N LEU A 101 23.25 -3.08 2.44
CA LEU A 101 24.42 -3.49 1.70
C LEU A 101 25.41 -2.34 1.79
N SER A 102 26.66 -2.64 2.08
CA SER A 102 27.74 -1.68 1.85
C SER A 102 27.44 -1.05 0.49
N ILE A 103 27.27 0.26 0.46
CA ILE A 103 27.17 0.98 -0.80
C ILE A 103 28.52 0.73 -1.45
N ASP A 104 28.54 -0.04 -2.52
CA ASP A 104 29.77 -0.23 -3.27
C ASP A 104 30.06 1.05 -4.02
N ASP A 105 31.09 1.73 -3.61
CA ASP A 105 31.58 2.93 -4.27
C ASP A 105 32.27 2.54 -5.56
N TYR A 106 31.87 3.13 -6.66
CA TYR A 106 32.53 2.98 -7.95
C TYR A 106 33.26 4.27 -8.32
N VAL A 107 34.50 4.12 -8.74
CA VAL A 107 35.28 5.20 -9.36
C VAL A 107 34.89 5.27 -10.83
N VAL A 108 34.32 6.39 -11.24
CA VAL A 108 33.85 6.63 -12.61
C VAL A 108 34.63 7.79 -13.22
N ALA A 109 35.25 7.56 -14.37
CA ALA A 109 35.95 8.59 -15.12
C ALA A 109 34.95 9.55 -15.78
N PHE A 110 35.32 10.84 -15.90
CA PHE A 110 34.52 11.83 -16.63
C PHE A 110 34.80 11.81 -18.15
N SER A 111 35.89 11.18 -18.58
CA SER A 111 36.23 11.01 -19.99
C SER A 111 36.80 9.62 -20.24
N ASP A 112 36.62 9.11 -21.45
CA ASP A 112 37.16 7.83 -21.88
C ASP A 112 38.70 7.80 -21.95
N GLU A 113 39.36 8.96 -21.87
CA GLU A 113 40.82 9.08 -21.91
C GLU A 113 41.54 8.38 -20.75
N LEU A 114 40.86 8.13 -19.64
CA LEU A 114 41.43 7.46 -18.49
C LEU A 114 41.43 5.93 -18.62
N GLY A 115 40.75 5.37 -19.63
CA GLY A 115 40.90 3.98 -20.08
C GLY A 115 40.43 2.88 -19.12
N PHE A 116 39.66 3.23 -18.06
CA PHE A 116 39.09 2.23 -17.19
C PHE A 116 37.57 2.35 -17.08
N PRO A 117 36.84 1.21 -17.07
CA PRO A 117 35.40 1.21 -16.85
C PRO A 117 35.06 1.58 -15.40
N PRO A 118 33.80 1.89 -15.08
CA PRO A 118 33.36 2.04 -13.70
C PRO A 118 33.85 0.89 -12.83
N THR A 119 34.76 1.18 -11.90
CA THR A 119 35.47 0.16 -11.11
C THR A 119 35.15 0.34 -9.63
N GLN A 120 34.87 -0.76 -8.91
CA GLN A 120 34.67 -0.72 -7.46
C GLN A 120 35.84 -0.03 -6.76
N LYS A 121 35.57 0.90 -5.85
CA LYS A 121 36.58 1.73 -5.17
C LYS A 121 37.67 0.90 -4.49
N ASP A 122 37.29 -0.16 -3.78
CA ASP A 122 38.22 -1.04 -3.10
C ASP A 122 39.13 -1.80 -4.10
N LYS A 123 38.57 -2.21 -5.23
CA LYS A 123 39.29 -2.83 -6.32
C LYS A 123 40.24 -1.85 -6.99
N PHE A 124 39.75 -0.62 -7.22
CA PHE A 124 40.53 0.48 -7.78
C PHE A 124 41.74 0.84 -6.87
N ILE A 125 41.47 0.95 -5.54
CA ILE A 125 42.54 1.24 -4.56
C ILE A 125 43.58 0.12 -4.51
N LYS A 126 43.16 -1.13 -4.61
CA LYS A 126 44.09 -2.28 -4.67
C LYS A 126 44.98 -2.25 -5.91
N GLU A 127 44.43 -1.81 -7.04
CA GLU A 127 45.12 -1.82 -8.33
C GLU A 127 46.00 -0.59 -8.55
N PHE A 128 45.51 0.61 -8.16
CA PHE A 128 46.14 1.90 -8.48
C PHE A 128 46.64 2.68 -7.25
N GLY A 129 46.26 2.28 -6.05
CA GLY A 129 46.61 2.97 -4.81
C GLY A 129 45.68 4.11 -4.42
N GLU A 130 45.54 4.33 -3.11
CA GLU A 130 44.64 5.36 -2.54
C GLU A 130 45.06 6.79 -2.90
N ASP A 131 46.38 7.04 -2.93
CA ASP A 131 46.93 8.38 -3.25
C ASP A 131 46.68 8.77 -4.70
N TYR A 132 46.63 7.81 -5.60
CA TYR A 132 46.28 8.05 -7.01
C TYR A 132 44.82 8.42 -7.14
N LEU A 133 43.92 7.73 -6.42
CA LEU A 133 42.51 8.06 -6.37
C LEU A 133 42.30 9.48 -5.83
N LYS A 134 42.96 9.87 -4.75
CA LYS A 134 42.90 11.23 -4.18
C LYS A 134 43.33 12.29 -5.20
N LYS A 135 44.38 12.05 -5.96
CA LYS A 135 44.84 12.95 -7.04
C LYS A 135 43.82 13.10 -8.16
N LEU A 136 43.17 12.01 -8.58
CA LEU A 136 42.15 12.02 -9.61
C LEU A 136 40.88 12.74 -9.16
N LEU A 137 40.48 12.57 -7.89
CA LEU A 137 39.33 13.29 -7.30
C LEU A 137 39.64 14.78 -7.17
N ALA A 138 40.82 15.17 -6.70
CA ALA A 138 41.25 16.56 -6.59
C ALA A 138 41.32 17.27 -7.95
N SER A 139 41.74 16.55 -8.99
CA SER A 139 41.79 17.06 -10.37
C SER A 139 40.44 16.99 -11.10
N ARG A 140 39.38 16.55 -10.45
CA ARG A 140 38.03 16.36 -11.01
C ARG A 140 38.02 15.49 -12.29
N LYS A 141 38.93 14.55 -12.42
CA LYS A 141 38.97 13.60 -13.54
C LYS A 141 38.09 12.40 -13.32
N VAL A 142 37.79 12.07 -12.06
CA VAL A 142 36.88 11.00 -11.67
C VAL A 142 35.90 11.50 -10.62
N LYS A 143 34.77 10.81 -10.52
CA LYS A 143 33.83 10.94 -9.39
C LYS A 143 33.63 9.59 -8.73
N ILE A 144 33.32 9.59 -7.45
CA ILE A 144 32.81 8.40 -6.78
C ILE A 144 31.31 8.39 -7.02
N MET A 145 30.84 7.34 -7.69
CA MET A 145 29.44 7.04 -7.80
C MET A 145 29.11 5.91 -6.83
N HIS A 146 28.15 6.14 -5.99
CA HIS A 146 27.57 5.08 -5.16
C HIS A 146 26.71 4.21 -6.06
N SER A 147 27.14 3.01 -6.34
CA SER A 147 26.36 2.04 -7.10
C SER A 147 26.12 0.83 -6.21
N PHE A 148 24.86 0.43 -6.15
CA PHE A 148 24.56 -0.95 -5.79
C PHE A 148 24.94 -1.85 -6.97
N ASP A 149 25.34 -3.07 -6.65
CA ASP A 149 25.44 -4.11 -7.66
C ASP A 149 24.06 -4.18 -8.36
N ARG A 150 23.96 -3.46 -9.47
CA ARG A 150 22.76 -3.39 -10.31
C ARG A 150 22.62 -4.74 -11.02
N LYS A 151 22.23 -5.74 -10.28
CA LYS A 151 21.38 -6.75 -10.87
C LYS A 151 20.06 -6.01 -11.15
N THR A 152 19.99 -5.38 -12.31
CA THR A 152 18.74 -4.88 -12.87
C THR A 152 17.68 -5.93 -12.56
N PRO A 153 16.60 -5.62 -11.84
CA PRO A 153 15.54 -6.59 -11.68
C PRO A 153 15.19 -6.99 -13.11
N LYS A 154 15.45 -8.23 -13.48
CA LYS A 154 14.97 -8.75 -14.75
C LYS A 154 13.48 -8.52 -14.71
N LYS A 155 12.92 -7.79 -15.68
CA LYS A 155 11.48 -7.69 -15.88
C LYS A 155 10.93 -9.08 -15.67
N ARG A 156 9.94 -9.21 -14.82
CA ARG A 156 9.34 -10.51 -14.50
C ARG A 156 8.74 -11.02 -15.81
N LYS A 157 9.40 -12.00 -16.41
CA LYS A 157 8.87 -12.70 -17.58
C LYS A 157 8.03 -13.83 -17.01
N THR A 158 6.73 -13.75 -17.20
CA THR A 158 5.82 -14.88 -16.99
C THR A 158 6.03 -15.88 -18.12
N ARG A 159 6.23 -17.16 -17.76
CA ARG A 159 6.36 -18.23 -18.73
C ARG A 159 5.03 -18.96 -18.84
N ARG A 160 4.37 -18.81 -19.98
CA ARG A 160 3.20 -19.61 -20.33
C ARG A 160 3.60 -20.82 -21.13
N VAL A 161 2.89 -21.91 -20.93
CA VAL A 161 3.01 -23.13 -21.71
C VAL A 161 1.75 -23.41 -22.48
N SER A 162 1.91 -23.84 -23.74
CA SER A 162 0.85 -24.31 -24.61
C SER A 162 1.29 -25.61 -25.29
N LEU A 163 0.36 -26.34 -25.85
CA LEU A 163 0.67 -27.55 -26.62
C LEU A 163 1.29 -27.22 -27.96
N ALA A 164 2.39 -27.88 -28.29
CA ALA A 164 3.03 -27.81 -29.63
C ALA A 164 2.18 -28.58 -30.62
N LYS A 165 1.32 -27.92 -31.40
CA LYS A 165 0.41 -28.46 -32.44
C LYS A 165 -0.35 -29.74 -32.07
N LYS A 166 -1.67 -29.70 -32.16
CA LYS A 166 -2.63 -30.74 -31.76
C LYS A 166 -2.50 -32.12 -32.47
N THR A 167 -1.64 -32.28 -33.46
CA THR A 167 -1.66 -33.44 -34.38
C THR A 167 -0.56 -34.48 -34.18
N GLY A 168 0.38 -34.32 -33.25
CA GLY A 168 1.49 -35.25 -33.12
C GLY A 168 1.67 -35.89 -31.72
N ILE A 169 0.81 -35.57 -30.77
CA ILE A 169 0.99 -35.96 -29.34
C ILE A 169 0.49 -37.38 -29.05
N ILE A 170 -0.34 -37.96 -29.94
CA ILE A 170 -1.04 -39.23 -29.70
C ILE A 170 -0.14 -40.46 -29.86
N GLU A 171 1.03 -40.33 -30.47
CA GLU A 171 1.94 -41.46 -30.75
C GLU A 171 3.07 -41.67 -29.71
N GLN A 172 3.16 -40.83 -28.69
CA GLN A 172 4.15 -41.01 -27.61
C GLN A 172 3.49 -41.58 -26.36
N GLU A 173 4.07 -42.65 -25.76
CA GLU A 173 3.67 -43.16 -24.47
C GLU A 173 3.92 -42.10 -23.39
N LEU A 174 2.84 -41.38 -22.98
CA LEU A 174 2.88 -40.42 -21.92
C LEU A 174 2.73 -41.13 -20.57
N THR A 175 3.55 -40.75 -19.58
CA THR A 175 3.29 -41.20 -18.22
C THR A 175 1.97 -40.64 -17.70
N PRO A 176 1.30 -41.28 -16.72
CA PRO A 176 0.03 -40.78 -16.19
C PRO A 176 0.08 -39.32 -15.76
N LEU A 177 1.21 -38.87 -15.21
CA LEU A 177 1.39 -37.49 -14.74
C LEU A 177 1.53 -36.50 -15.92
N TRP A 178 2.17 -36.90 -17.01
CA TRP A 178 2.29 -36.10 -18.22
C TRP A 178 0.96 -36.01 -18.95
N GLN A 179 0.18 -37.08 -18.94
CA GLN A 179 -1.17 -37.12 -19.51
C GLN A 179 -2.07 -36.07 -18.83
N ILE A 180 -2.04 -35.99 -17.49
CA ILE A 180 -2.81 -34.98 -16.73
C ILE A 180 -2.46 -33.55 -17.16
N VAL A 181 -1.17 -33.25 -17.39
CA VAL A 181 -0.72 -31.93 -17.85
C VAL A 181 -1.22 -31.63 -19.27
N VAL A 182 -1.13 -32.60 -20.17
CA VAL A 182 -1.58 -32.48 -21.55
C VAL A 182 -3.11 -32.33 -21.64
N ASP A 183 -3.86 -33.17 -20.92
CA ASP A 183 -5.33 -33.12 -20.89
C ASP A 183 -5.83 -31.77 -20.36
N TYR A 184 -5.18 -31.25 -19.33
CA TYR A 184 -5.51 -29.92 -18.82
C TYR A 184 -5.26 -28.84 -19.87
N LEU A 185 -4.10 -28.84 -20.54
CA LEU A 185 -3.77 -27.84 -21.57
C LEU A 185 -4.61 -27.98 -22.84
N LEU A 186 -5.17 -29.16 -23.12
CA LEU A 186 -6.18 -29.34 -24.18
C LEU A 186 -7.48 -28.58 -23.85
N SER A 187 -7.80 -28.41 -22.58
CA SER A 187 -9.01 -27.70 -22.13
C SER A 187 -8.86 -26.17 -22.05
N VAL A 188 -7.63 -25.63 -21.92
CA VAL A 188 -7.40 -24.20 -21.62
C VAL A 188 -6.47 -23.49 -22.63
N GLU A 189 -6.07 -24.14 -23.71
CA GLU A 189 -5.15 -23.65 -24.77
C GLU A 189 -3.74 -23.27 -24.27
N SER A 190 -3.62 -22.47 -23.21
CA SER A 190 -2.35 -22.10 -22.58
C SER A 190 -2.53 -21.76 -21.11
N GLU A 191 -1.50 -21.99 -20.29
CA GLU A 191 -1.53 -21.64 -18.85
C GLU A 191 -0.14 -21.19 -18.38
N GLU A 192 -0.09 -20.35 -17.35
CA GLU A 192 1.15 -19.99 -16.66
C GLU A 192 1.72 -21.21 -15.92
N ILE A 193 3.04 -21.44 -16.01
CA ILE A 193 3.68 -22.63 -15.42
C ILE A 193 3.40 -22.73 -13.92
N THR A 194 3.49 -21.61 -13.18
CA THR A 194 3.27 -21.57 -11.73
C THR A 194 1.81 -21.85 -11.34
N GLU A 195 0.86 -21.46 -12.16
CA GLU A 195 -0.56 -21.75 -11.97
C GLU A 195 -0.90 -23.20 -12.34
N LEU A 196 -0.27 -23.71 -13.40
CA LEU A 196 -0.41 -25.10 -13.81
C LEU A 196 0.06 -26.06 -12.71
N GLU A 197 1.21 -25.77 -12.07
CA GLU A 197 1.73 -26.53 -10.92
C GLU A 197 0.72 -26.56 -9.76
N LYS A 198 0.12 -25.42 -9.43
CA LYS A 198 -0.85 -25.31 -8.34
C LYS A 198 -2.17 -26.03 -8.65
N LYS A 199 -2.74 -25.78 -9.83
CA LYS A 199 -4.03 -26.38 -10.23
C LYS A 199 -3.97 -27.89 -10.33
N LEU A 200 -2.87 -28.43 -10.83
CA LEU A 200 -2.64 -29.86 -10.92
C LEU A 200 -2.00 -30.47 -9.67
N LYS A 201 -1.75 -29.66 -8.64
CA LYS A 201 -1.11 -30.08 -7.36
C LYS A 201 0.20 -30.87 -7.59
N LEU A 202 0.99 -30.43 -8.56
CA LEU A 202 2.27 -31.08 -8.88
C LEU A 202 3.25 -30.91 -7.73
N ARG A 203 3.94 -31.98 -7.34
CA ARG A 203 4.96 -31.95 -6.27
C ARG A 203 6.26 -31.26 -6.70
N SER A 204 6.49 -31.17 -8.02
CA SER A 204 7.66 -30.51 -8.60
C SER A 204 7.36 -30.08 -10.03
N ARG A 205 8.16 -29.15 -10.56
CA ARG A 205 8.10 -28.67 -11.95
C ARG A 205 8.62 -29.67 -12.98
N SER A 206 9.34 -30.71 -12.56
CA SER A 206 10.01 -31.68 -13.42
C SER A 206 9.15 -32.26 -14.55
N PRO A 207 7.85 -32.60 -14.34
CA PRO A 207 6.99 -33.07 -15.44
C PRO A 207 6.81 -32.06 -16.57
N ILE A 208 6.62 -30.77 -16.21
CA ILE A 208 6.47 -29.70 -17.18
C ILE A 208 7.77 -29.46 -17.95
N ASP A 209 8.90 -29.36 -17.24
CA ASP A 209 10.21 -29.16 -17.85
C ASP A 209 10.60 -30.32 -18.78
N THR A 210 10.21 -31.55 -18.44
CA THR A 210 10.42 -32.70 -19.32
C THR A 210 9.56 -32.64 -20.58
N LEU A 211 8.30 -32.25 -20.46
CA LEU A 211 7.42 -32.07 -21.62
C LEU A 211 7.90 -30.92 -22.53
N ILE A 212 8.48 -29.87 -21.96
CA ILE A 212 9.12 -28.79 -22.71
C ILE A 212 10.35 -29.30 -23.45
N SER A 213 11.23 -30.04 -22.76
CA SER A 213 12.46 -30.59 -23.36
C SER A 213 12.18 -31.59 -24.48
N LYS A 214 11.04 -32.28 -24.42
CA LYS A 214 10.56 -33.19 -25.48
C LYS A 214 9.83 -32.48 -26.61
N GLY A 215 9.67 -31.17 -26.57
CA GLY A 215 8.97 -30.39 -27.58
C GLY A 215 7.46 -30.61 -27.61
N ILE A 216 6.87 -31.23 -26.59
CA ILE A 216 5.43 -31.44 -26.43
C ILE A 216 4.75 -30.15 -25.97
N LEU A 217 5.43 -29.36 -25.12
CA LEU A 217 5.00 -28.04 -24.71
C LEU A 217 5.90 -26.94 -25.29
N LEU A 218 5.27 -25.89 -25.78
CA LEU A 218 5.93 -24.65 -26.16
C LEU A 218 5.90 -23.69 -24.98
N VAL A 219 7.01 -23.00 -24.75
CA VAL A 219 7.12 -21.95 -23.74
C VAL A 219 7.13 -20.60 -24.42
N GLU A 220 6.19 -19.76 -24.07
CA GLU A 220 6.16 -18.35 -24.46
C GLU A 220 6.54 -17.50 -23.25
N GLU A 221 7.58 -16.68 -23.38
CA GLU A 221 7.93 -15.68 -22.38
C GLU A 221 7.12 -14.42 -22.68
N ILE A 222 6.12 -14.15 -21.85
CA ILE A 222 5.30 -12.94 -21.93
C ILE A 222 5.90 -11.92 -20.98
N GLU A 223 6.32 -10.77 -21.51
CA GLU A 223 6.59 -9.60 -20.66
C GLU A 223 5.26 -9.12 -20.12
N GLU A 224 5.17 -8.91 -18.80
CA GLU A 224 3.99 -8.29 -18.21
C GLU A 224 3.83 -6.90 -18.83
N ASP A 225 2.81 -6.76 -19.66
CA ASP A 225 2.47 -5.51 -20.31
C ASP A 225 1.44 -4.78 -19.43
N ASP A 226 1.86 -3.68 -18.84
CA ASP A 226 1.00 -2.76 -18.08
C ASP A 226 -0.04 -2.05 -19.00
N SER A 227 -0.06 -2.35 -20.31
CA SER A 227 -0.86 -1.66 -21.33
C SER A 227 -2.37 -1.90 -21.24
N HIS A 228 -2.82 -2.86 -20.41
CA HIS A 228 -4.26 -3.15 -20.27
C HIS A 228 -5.05 -2.03 -19.57
N TRP A 229 -4.37 -1.08 -18.93
CA TRP A 229 -4.98 -0.01 -18.13
C TRP A 229 -4.70 1.38 -18.70
N VAL A 230 -4.75 1.57 -20.02
CA VAL A 230 -4.63 2.91 -20.60
C VAL A 230 -5.94 3.66 -20.31
N ILE A 231 -5.95 4.45 -19.25
CA ILE A 231 -7.02 5.40 -18.95
C ILE A 231 -6.54 6.76 -19.48
N PRO A 232 -7.22 7.34 -20.48
CA PRO A 232 -6.83 8.65 -20.99
C PRO A 232 -6.90 9.70 -19.85
N ALA A 233 -5.91 10.56 -19.76
CA ALA A 233 -6.00 11.74 -18.92
C ALA A 233 -7.15 12.62 -19.44
N VAL A 234 -7.90 13.23 -18.53
CA VAL A 234 -8.90 14.22 -18.90
C VAL A 234 -8.16 15.49 -19.30
N ASP A 235 -8.26 15.89 -20.56
CA ASP A 235 -7.50 17.02 -21.10
C ASP A 235 -7.90 18.37 -20.49
N GLU A 236 -9.16 18.54 -20.09
CA GLU A 236 -9.66 19.77 -19.53
C GLU A 236 -10.37 19.61 -18.18
N LEU A 237 -10.02 20.47 -17.23
CA LEU A 237 -10.73 20.58 -15.96
C LEU A 237 -12.12 21.22 -16.17
N SER A 238 -13.12 20.79 -15.40
CA SER A 238 -14.41 21.46 -15.28
C SER A 238 -14.26 22.85 -14.66
N VAL A 239 -15.30 23.66 -14.68
CA VAL A 239 -15.26 25.01 -14.10
C VAL A 239 -14.91 24.96 -12.62
N SER A 240 -15.59 24.12 -11.85
CA SER A 240 -15.34 23.97 -10.41
C SER A 240 -13.93 23.44 -10.11
N GLN A 241 -13.41 22.52 -10.91
CA GLN A 241 -12.04 22.03 -10.78
C GLN A 241 -10.99 23.10 -11.13
N LYS A 242 -11.26 23.96 -12.13
CA LYS A 242 -10.39 25.10 -12.46
C LYS A 242 -10.34 26.14 -11.34
N GLU A 243 -11.45 26.38 -10.66
CA GLU A 243 -11.50 27.26 -9.49
C GLU A 243 -10.66 26.72 -8.35
N VAL A 244 -10.87 25.46 -7.99
CA VAL A 244 -10.05 24.78 -6.96
C VAL A 244 -8.56 24.78 -7.30
N TYR A 245 -8.21 24.47 -8.55
CA TYR A 245 -6.83 24.53 -9.01
C TYR A 245 -6.23 25.92 -8.81
N ARG A 246 -6.95 26.99 -9.24
CA ARG A 246 -6.51 28.36 -9.09
C ARG A 246 -6.31 28.74 -7.62
N GLU A 247 -7.25 28.35 -6.76
CA GLU A 247 -7.16 28.61 -5.32
C GLU A 247 -5.92 27.93 -4.69
N ILE A 248 -5.61 26.70 -5.06
CA ILE A 248 -4.37 26.03 -4.62
C ILE A 248 -3.12 26.81 -5.06
N MET A 249 -3.14 27.33 -6.29
CA MET A 249 -1.96 27.95 -6.88
C MET A 249 -1.72 29.39 -6.40
N GLU A 250 -2.78 30.11 -6.08
CA GLU A 250 -2.74 31.55 -5.70
C GLU A 250 -2.77 31.76 -4.18
N SER A 251 -3.12 30.73 -3.40
CA SER A 251 -3.22 30.82 -1.95
C SER A 251 -1.86 30.94 -1.25
N ASP A 252 -1.83 31.74 -0.19
CA ASP A 252 -0.70 31.76 0.75
C ASP A 252 -0.65 30.49 1.63
N SER A 253 -1.77 29.78 1.77
CA SER A 253 -1.83 28.50 2.47
C SER A 253 -0.98 27.44 1.77
N LYS A 254 -0.37 26.57 2.58
CA LYS A 254 0.37 25.41 2.07
C LYS A 254 -0.33 24.09 2.39
N SER A 255 -1.42 24.11 3.16
CA SER A 255 -2.17 22.92 3.53
C SER A 255 -3.61 23.05 3.07
N PHE A 256 -4.08 22.07 2.29
CA PHE A 256 -5.40 22.07 1.68
C PHE A 256 -6.16 20.79 2.01
N LEU A 257 -7.44 20.91 2.35
CA LEU A 257 -8.37 19.78 2.44
C LEU A 257 -9.31 19.83 1.24
N LEU A 258 -9.08 18.96 0.25
CA LEU A 258 -9.95 18.83 -0.92
C LEU A 258 -11.08 17.86 -0.63
N HIS A 259 -12.21 18.40 -0.24
CA HIS A 259 -13.43 17.67 0.03
C HIS A 259 -14.28 17.53 -1.25
N GLY A 260 -14.53 16.32 -1.66
CA GLY A 260 -15.37 16.03 -2.83
C GLY A 260 -15.79 14.58 -2.85
N LEU A 261 -17.04 14.32 -3.16
CA LEU A 261 -17.59 12.97 -3.27
C LEU A 261 -16.82 12.14 -4.32
N THR A 262 -16.99 10.84 -4.28
CA THR A 262 -16.38 9.95 -5.29
C THR A 262 -16.89 10.30 -6.69
N GLY A 263 -15.98 10.42 -7.65
CA GLY A 263 -16.31 10.80 -9.03
C GLY A 263 -16.44 12.30 -9.30
N THR A 264 -16.13 13.18 -8.34
CA THR A 264 -16.06 14.64 -8.57
C THR A 264 -14.78 15.09 -9.27
N GLY A 265 -13.85 14.15 -9.50
CA GLY A 265 -12.61 14.43 -10.22
C GLY A 265 -11.52 15.08 -9.37
N LYS A 266 -11.40 14.72 -8.10
CA LYS A 266 -10.25 15.13 -7.25
C LYS A 266 -8.92 14.81 -7.90
N THR A 267 -8.80 13.65 -8.53
CA THR A 267 -7.57 13.17 -9.16
C THR A 267 -7.14 14.06 -10.33
N GLU A 268 -8.07 14.60 -11.10
CA GLU A 268 -7.78 15.54 -12.20
C GLU A 268 -7.16 16.83 -11.67
N VAL A 269 -7.67 17.35 -10.56
CA VAL A 269 -7.07 18.51 -9.87
C VAL A 269 -5.66 18.16 -9.40
N TYR A 270 -5.46 17.00 -8.79
CA TYR A 270 -4.11 16.57 -8.38
C TYR A 270 -3.16 16.56 -9.58
N PHE A 271 -3.56 15.97 -10.70
CA PHE A 271 -2.70 15.88 -11.89
C PHE A 271 -2.30 17.25 -12.43
N LYS A 272 -3.20 18.23 -12.41
CA LYS A 272 -2.86 19.60 -12.82
C LYS A 272 -1.89 20.29 -11.86
N VAL A 273 -2.04 20.07 -10.56
CA VAL A 273 -1.09 20.59 -9.57
C VAL A 273 0.27 19.88 -9.68
N MET A 274 0.26 18.55 -9.89
CA MET A 274 1.48 17.77 -10.13
C MET A 274 2.23 18.26 -11.37
N GLU A 275 1.52 18.48 -12.49
CA GLU A 275 2.09 18.99 -13.74
C GLU A 275 2.86 20.31 -13.52
N TYR A 276 2.28 21.23 -12.76
CA TYR A 276 2.92 22.49 -12.42
C TYR A 276 4.27 22.32 -11.71
N TRP A 277 4.32 21.43 -10.71
CA TRP A 277 5.54 21.19 -9.94
C TRP A 277 6.57 20.35 -10.69
N LEU A 278 6.14 19.35 -11.45
CA LEU A 278 7.01 18.52 -12.31
C LEU A 278 7.72 19.36 -13.37
N ASN A 279 7.00 20.32 -13.98
CA ASN A 279 7.60 21.23 -14.97
C ASN A 279 8.62 22.20 -14.37
N ARG A 280 8.66 22.31 -13.04
CA ARG A 280 9.69 23.07 -12.29
C ARG A 280 10.81 22.17 -11.75
N GLY A 281 10.89 20.93 -12.20
CA GLY A 281 11.90 19.96 -11.77
C GLY A 281 11.76 19.52 -10.31
N ARG A 282 10.53 19.59 -9.75
CA ARG A 282 10.24 19.15 -8.40
C ARG A 282 9.68 17.74 -8.40
N GLN A 283 9.99 16.99 -7.35
CA GLN A 283 9.49 15.63 -7.12
C GLN A 283 8.14 15.67 -6.42
N ILE A 284 7.29 14.69 -6.70
CA ILE A 284 5.95 14.55 -6.11
C ILE A 284 5.92 13.32 -5.20
N LEU A 285 5.41 13.50 -3.98
CA LEU A 285 5.06 12.41 -3.08
C LEU A 285 3.54 12.22 -3.09
N TYR A 286 3.07 11.09 -3.63
CA TYR A 286 1.66 10.75 -3.71
C TYR A 286 1.34 9.58 -2.77
N LEU A 287 0.68 9.86 -1.65
CA LEU A 287 0.35 8.89 -0.62
C LEU A 287 -1.08 8.39 -0.81
N VAL A 288 -1.24 7.07 -0.76
CA VAL A 288 -2.54 6.39 -0.86
C VAL A 288 -2.67 5.31 0.22
N PRO A 289 -3.89 4.92 0.61
CA PRO A 289 -4.11 3.71 1.40
C PRO A 289 -3.55 2.46 0.71
N GLU A 290 -3.14 1.44 1.48
CA GLU A 290 -2.58 0.20 0.92
C GLU A 290 -3.49 -0.44 -0.15
N VAL A 291 -4.79 -0.43 0.08
CA VAL A 291 -5.79 -0.99 -0.84
C VAL A 291 -6.03 -0.15 -2.09
N SER A 292 -5.64 1.12 -2.08
CA SER A 292 -5.81 2.04 -3.23
C SER A 292 -4.58 2.10 -4.15
N LEU A 293 -3.46 1.47 -3.74
CA LEU A 293 -2.27 1.36 -4.60
C LEU A 293 -2.49 0.25 -5.64
N THR A 294 -3.28 0.58 -6.65
CA THR A 294 -3.71 -0.35 -7.70
C THR A 294 -2.92 -0.16 -8.99
N PRO A 295 -2.83 -1.19 -9.84
CA PRO A 295 -2.29 -1.04 -11.20
C PRO A 295 -3.01 0.03 -12.01
N GLN A 296 -4.33 0.20 -11.82
CA GLN A 296 -5.12 1.26 -12.47
C GLN A 296 -4.62 2.67 -12.11
N LEU A 297 -4.37 2.94 -10.82
CA LEU A 297 -3.85 4.24 -10.38
C LEU A 297 -2.47 4.51 -10.99
N LEU A 298 -1.59 3.52 -10.96
CA LEU A 298 -0.24 3.66 -11.52
C LEU A 298 -0.28 3.87 -13.03
N ALA A 299 -1.11 3.11 -13.76
CA ALA A 299 -1.30 3.27 -15.19
C ALA A 299 -1.86 4.65 -15.54
N ARG A 300 -2.83 5.15 -14.74
CA ARG A 300 -3.41 6.48 -14.90
C ARG A 300 -2.37 7.59 -14.69
N ILE A 301 -1.53 7.48 -13.65
CA ILE A 301 -0.45 8.45 -13.40
C ILE A 301 0.59 8.39 -14.53
N ARG A 302 1.02 7.20 -14.96
CA ARG A 302 1.97 7.03 -16.07
C ARG A 302 1.42 7.56 -17.38
N GLY A 303 0.13 7.34 -17.64
CA GLY A 303 -0.57 7.88 -18.81
C GLY A 303 -0.67 9.40 -18.82
N ALA A 304 -0.91 9.99 -17.65
CA ALA A 304 -0.98 11.46 -17.50
C ALA A 304 0.41 12.14 -17.60
N PHE A 305 1.49 11.43 -17.26
CA PHE A 305 2.85 11.98 -17.21
C PHE A 305 3.84 11.14 -18.04
N PRO A 306 3.66 11.05 -19.36
CA PRO A 306 4.57 10.29 -20.21
C PRO A 306 5.99 10.86 -20.14
N GLY A 307 6.97 9.96 -20.04
CA GLY A 307 8.40 10.34 -19.95
C GLY A 307 8.88 10.75 -18.55
N ARG A 308 8.00 10.76 -17.51
CA ARG A 308 8.39 10.94 -16.11
C ARG A 308 8.67 9.60 -15.44
N ASP A 309 9.64 9.58 -14.53
CA ASP A 309 9.93 8.38 -13.72
C ASP A 309 8.92 8.25 -12.57
N VAL A 310 7.98 7.31 -12.73
CA VAL A 310 6.92 7.01 -11.75
C VAL A 310 7.25 5.69 -11.05
N ARG A 311 7.53 5.76 -9.75
CA ARG A 311 7.86 4.60 -8.92
C ARG A 311 6.82 4.39 -7.83
N GLN A 312 6.53 3.11 -7.55
CA GLN A 312 5.72 2.72 -6.40
C GLN A 312 6.61 2.31 -5.23
N TYR A 313 6.14 2.57 -3.98
CA TYR A 313 6.86 2.15 -2.78
C TYR A 313 5.88 1.68 -1.69
N HIS A 314 5.97 0.39 -1.31
CA HIS A 314 5.09 -0.22 -0.31
C HIS A 314 5.75 -1.44 0.37
N SER A 315 5.11 -1.93 1.45
CA SER A 315 5.62 -3.00 2.30
C SER A 315 5.78 -4.36 1.63
N TYR A 316 4.99 -4.65 0.58
CA TYR A 316 5.04 -5.94 -0.15
C TYR A 316 6.19 -6.03 -1.15
N MET A 317 6.89 -4.94 -1.41
CA MET A 317 8.06 -4.95 -2.29
C MET A 317 9.23 -5.69 -1.65
N THR A 318 10.07 -6.31 -2.48
CA THR A 318 11.30 -6.94 -2.01
C THR A 318 12.25 -5.90 -1.41
N ARG A 319 13.16 -6.35 -0.55
CA ARG A 319 14.16 -5.46 0.05
C ARG A 319 14.99 -4.74 -1.00
N VAL A 320 15.41 -5.46 -2.04
CA VAL A 320 16.24 -4.92 -3.13
C VAL A 320 15.49 -3.84 -3.89
N GLN A 321 14.23 -4.08 -4.26
CA GLN A 321 13.41 -3.08 -4.94
C GLN A 321 13.27 -1.81 -4.10
N ARG A 322 12.95 -1.95 -2.79
CA ARG A 322 12.83 -0.79 -1.90
C ARG A 322 14.13 -0.02 -1.75
N GLN A 323 15.26 -0.71 -1.68
CA GLN A 323 16.58 -0.08 -1.60
C GLN A 323 16.90 0.71 -2.87
N MET A 324 16.63 0.15 -4.05
CA MET A 324 16.85 0.83 -5.33
C MET A 324 16.01 2.10 -5.46
N ILE A 325 14.71 2.01 -5.18
CA ILE A 325 13.80 3.16 -5.27
C ILE A 325 14.17 4.22 -4.24
N TRP A 326 14.53 3.81 -3.03
CA TRP A 326 14.99 4.72 -1.99
C TRP A 326 16.21 5.54 -2.45
N LEU A 327 17.20 4.88 -3.07
CA LEU A 327 18.36 5.57 -3.61
C LEU A 327 18.03 6.49 -4.77
N ASP A 328 17.28 5.99 -5.74
CA ASP A 328 16.87 6.79 -6.89
C ASP A 328 16.09 8.04 -6.41
N SER A 329 15.30 7.91 -5.32
CA SER A 329 14.57 9.04 -4.72
C SER A 329 15.51 10.06 -4.07
N VAL A 330 16.50 9.58 -3.29
CA VAL A 330 17.52 10.43 -2.64
C VAL A 330 18.39 11.15 -3.66
N GLU A 331 18.70 10.51 -4.77
CA GLU A 331 19.50 11.11 -5.85
C GLU A 331 18.68 12.08 -6.72
N GLY A 332 17.36 12.04 -6.63
CA GLY A 332 16.44 12.89 -7.40
C GLY A 332 16.11 12.32 -8.79
N ASN A 333 16.30 11.02 -9.00
CA ASN A 333 16.01 10.34 -10.26
C ASN A 333 14.54 9.90 -10.37
N VAL A 334 13.76 9.95 -9.28
CA VAL A 334 12.32 9.66 -9.27
C VAL A 334 11.55 10.95 -9.37
N ASP A 335 10.70 11.10 -10.37
CA ASP A 335 9.83 12.28 -10.52
C ASP A 335 8.61 12.20 -9.61
N ILE A 336 7.95 11.03 -9.59
CA ILE A 336 6.73 10.77 -8.81
C ILE A 336 6.91 9.49 -8.00
N LEU A 337 6.89 9.62 -6.67
CA LEU A 337 6.87 8.50 -5.75
C LEU A 337 5.44 8.27 -5.27
N VAL A 338 4.81 7.19 -5.75
CA VAL A 338 3.47 6.76 -5.33
C VAL A 338 3.61 5.66 -4.30
N GLY A 339 2.94 5.81 -3.17
CA GLY A 339 3.04 4.73 -2.21
C GLY A 339 2.15 4.87 -0.98
N THR A 340 2.33 3.93 -0.08
CA THR A 340 1.58 3.88 1.17
C THR A 340 2.25 4.73 2.24
N ARG A 341 1.72 4.73 3.45
CA ARG A 341 2.28 5.44 4.61
C ARG A 341 3.81 5.34 4.73
N SER A 342 4.41 4.19 4.38
CA SER A 342 5.85 4.00 4.44
C SER A 342 6.65 4.88 3.47
N SER A 343 6.04 5.34 2.39
CA SER A 343 6.70 6.21 1.40
C SER A 343 6.97 7.62 1.91
N LEU A 344 6.23 8.06 2.92
CA LEU A 344 6.43 9.34 3.59
C LEU A 344 7.87 9.51 4.11
N TRP A 345 8.49 8.41 4.51
CA TRP A 345 9.81 8.39 5.13
C TRP A 345 10.96 8.23 4.14
N VAL A 346 10.65 8.04 2.87
CA VAL A 346 11.69 8.01 1.83
C VAL A 346 12.21 9.43 1.67
N PRO A 347 13.51 9.68 1.89
CA PRO A 347 14.09 10.99 1.65
C PRO A 347 14.06 11.30 0.16
N MET A 348 13.46 12.41 -0.20
CA MET A 348 13.40 12.90 -1.57
C MET A 348 14.20 14.20 -1.68
N LYS A 349 15.02 14.31 -2.69
CA LYS A 349 15.98 15.42 -2.84
C LYS A 349 15.32 16.78 -2.98
N ASN A 350 14.20 16.83 -3.71
CA ASN A 350 13.59 18.09 -4.14
C ASN A 350 12.06 17.99 -4.20
N THR A 351 11.44 17.58 -3.10
CA THR A 351 9.98 17.48 -3.02
C THR A 351 9.33 18.84 -3.25
N GLY A 352 8.34 18.92 -4.13
CA GLY A 352 7.57 20.13 -4.43
C GLY A 352 6.10 20.05 -4.03
N LEU A 353 5.56 18.82 -3.86
CA LEU A 353 4.16 18.61 -3.53
C LEU A 353 4.02 17.29 -2.78
N ILE A 354 3.14 17.28 -1.76
CA ILE A 354 2.67 16.07 -1.10
C ILE A 354 1.16 15.96 -1.35
N ILE A 355 0.70 14.81 -1.81
CA ILE A 355 -0.71 14.46 -1.93
C ILE A 355 -0.99 13.31 -0.98
N VAL A 356 -2.06 13.41 -0.20
CA VAL A 356 -2.59 12.33 0.64
C VAL A 356 -4.01 12.06 0.19
N ASP A 357 -4.20 11.07 -0.66
CA ASP A 357 -5.52 10.70 -1.14
C ASP A 357 -6.21 9.77 -0.15
N GLU A 358 -7.56 9.90 -0.03
CA GLU A 358 -8.37 9.18 0.97
C GLU A 358 -7.80 9.34 2.40
N GLU A 359 -7.51 10.57 2.81
CA GLU A 359 -6.82 10.92 4.07
C GLU A 359 -7.49 10.35 5.33
N HIS A 360 -8.79 10.06 5.23
CA HIS A 360 -9.58 9.48 6.31
C HIS A 360 -9.26 8.00 6.58
N ASP A 361 -8.47 7.35 5.72
CA ASP A 361 -8.23 5.92 5.85
C ASP A 361 -7.35 5.57 7.05
N SER A 362 -7.82 4.63 7.86
CA SER A 362 -7.13 4.19 9.07
C SER A 362 -5.76 3.52 8.81
N SER A 363 -5.44 3.14 7.55
CA SER A 363 -4.12 2.59 7.20
C SER A 363 -2.99 3.61 7.29
N PHE A 364 -3.31 4.90 7.31
CA PHE A 364 -2.33 5.94 7.58
C PHE A 364 -1.87 5.99 9.04
N TYR A 365 -2.61 5.38 9.97
CA TYR A 365 -2.17 5.27 11.34
C TYR A 365 -1.30 4.03 11.56
N GLN A 366 -0.09 4.20 12.12
CA GLN A 366 0.82 3.11 12.46
C GLN A 366 0.41 2.47 13.79
N GLN A 367 0.00 1.20 13.75
CA GLN A 367 -0.49 0.44 14.91
C GLN A 367 0.62 -0.35 15.64
N SER A 368 1.85 -0.16 15.26
CA SER A 368 3.03 -0.77 15.90
C SER A 368 4.10 0.28 16.16
N VAL A 369 5.01 0.01 17.09
CA VAL A 369 6.08 0.97 17.45
C VAL A 369 7.04 1.18 16.28
N PRO A 370 7.31 2.43 15.93
CA PRO A 370 6.81 3.68 16.52
C PRO A 370 5.37 3.97 16.06
N PHE A 371 4.49 4.29 17.01
CA PHE A 371 3.13 4.76 16.68
C PHE A 371 3.21 6.16 16.08
N TYR A 372 2.48 6.43 15.03
CA TYR A 372 2.32 7.76 14.45
C TYR A 372 1.15 7.81 13.47
N ASP A 373 0.63 9.01 13.26
CA ASP A 373 -0.34 9.33 12.22
C ASP A 373 0.42 9.82 10.97
N GLY A 374 0.32 9.07 9.88
CA GLY A 374 1.01 9.40 8.62
C GLY A 374 0.50 10.66 7.96
N VAL A 375 -0.78 11.02 8.15
CA VAL A 375 -1.35 12.26 7.60
C VAL A 375 -0.81 13.46 8.35
N GLN A 376 -0.81 13.43 9.69
CA GLN A 376 -0.20 14.49 10.50
C GLN A 376 1.29 14.64 10.22
N ALA A 377 2.01 13.53 10.05
CA ALA A 377 3.41 13.57 9.67
C ALA A 377 3.64 14.14 8.26
N ALA A 378 2.73 13.89 7.30
CA ALA A 378 2.77 14.49 5.96
C ALA A 378 2.52 16.00 5.99
N ILE A 379 1.53 16.45 6.75
CA ILE A 379 1.27 17.89 6.99
C ILE A 379 2.53 18.53 7.59
N ARG A 380 3.10 17.90 8.62
CA ARG A 380 4.31 18.43 9.27
C ARG A 380 5.51 18.48 8.34
N LYS A 381 5.71 17.44 7.50
CA LYS A 381 6.76 17.43 6.49
C LYS A 381 6.60 18.59 5.48
N ALA A 382 5.37 18.85 5.06
CA ALA A 382 5.04 19.93 4.16
C ALA A 382 5.30 21.31 4.79
N GLU A 383 4.87 21.53 6.04
CA GLU A 383 5.16 22.76 6.79
C GLU A 383 6.67 23.02 6.91
N LEU A 384 7.43 21.99 7.34
CA LEU A 384 8.88 22.09 7.51
C LEU A 384 9.60 22.37 6.19
N GLY A 385 9.12 21.79 5.09
CA GLY A 385 9.66 21.98 3.74
C GLY A 385 9.15 23.23 3.03
N ASN A 386 8.18 23.95 3.60
CA ASN A 386 7.44 25.05 2.96
C ASN A 386 6.91 24.65 1.57
N ILE A 387 6.33 23.47 1.47
CA ILE A 387 5.75 22.90 0.25
C ILE A 387 4.25 22.64 0.45
N PRO A 388 3.42 22.67 -0.61
CA PRO A 388 2.01 22.37 -0.50
C PRO A 388 1.75 20.89 -0.16
N VAL A 389 0.71 20.67 0.67
CA VAL A 389 0.11 19.36 0.90
C VAL A 389 -1.38 19.42 0.61
N ILE A 390 -1.88 18.46 -0.17
CA ILE A 390 -3.30 18.31 -0.50
C ILE A 390 -3.80 17.03 0.15
N LEU A 391 -4.75 17.17 1.07
CA LEU A 391 -5.47 16.08 1.72
C LEU A 391 -6.78 15.87 0.95
N GLY A 392 -6.95 14.75 0.27
CA GLY A 392 -8.16 14.45 -0.48
C GLY A 392 -9.07 13.48 0.25
N SER A 393 -10.36 13.80 0.30
CA SER A 393 -11.34 12.90 0.92
C SER A 393 -12.76 13.15 0.43
N ALA A 394 -13.55 12.06 0.36
CA ALA A 394 -15.01 12.16 0.24
C ALA A 394 -15.70 12.30 1.60
N THR A 395 -15.05 11.84 2.65
CA THR A 395 -15.52 11.81 4.05
C THR A 395 -14.36 12.24 4.96
N PRO A 396 -14.04 13.55 5.01
CA PRO A 396 -12.91 14.04 5.77
C PRO A 396 -12.96 13.65 7.25
N ARG A 397 -11.82 13.42 7.84
CA ARG A 397 -11.69 13.23 9.29
C ARG A 397 -12.15 14.49 10.02
N VAL A 398 -12.85 14.30 11.13
CA VAL A 398 -13.40 15.40 11.92
C VAL A 398 -12.31 16.34 12.45
N ASP A 399 -11.17 15.80 12.88
CA ASP A 399 -10.03 16.57 13.35
C ASP A 399 -9.40 17.44 12.22
N HIS A 400 -9.25 16.89 11.01
CA HIS A 400 -8.76 17.66 9.86
C HIS A 400 -9.78 18.70 9.39
N TYR A 401 -11.08 18.36 9.40
CA TYR A 401 -12.14 19.30 9.08
C TYR A 401 -12.16 20.48 10.08
N HIS A 402 -12.01 20.20 11.37
CA HIS A 402 -11.91 21.23 12.40
C HIS A 402 -10.69 22.16 12.18
N LEU A 403 -9.57 21.66 11.66
CA LEU A 403 -8.43 22.50 11.32
C LEU A 403 -8.74 23.51 10.20
N THR A 404 -9.76 23.27 9.38
CA THR A 404 -10.22 24.24 8.38
C THR A 404 -10.95 25.41 9.01
N GLU A 405 -11.72 25.17 10.08
CA GLU A 405 -12.42 26.23 10.83
C GLU A 405 -11.45 27.19 11.53
N SER A 406 -10.28 26.66 11.96
CA SER A 406 -9.22 27.46 12.58
C SER A 406 -8.30 28.17 11.56
N GLY A 407 -8.53 27.98 10.26
CA GLY A 407 -7.71 28.55 9.18
C GLY A 407 -6.32 27.92 9.03
N ARG A 408 -6.03 26.81 9.73
CA ARG A 408 -4.74 26.11 9.60
C ARG A 408 -4.64 25.29 8.32
N ILE A 409 -5.77 24.86 7.78
CA ILE A 409 -5.90 24.15 6.51
C ILE A 409 -6.99 24.87 5.70
N SER A 410 -6.76 25.13 4.43
CA SER A 410 -7.77 25.71 3.54
C SER A 410 -8.72 24.61 3.05
N LEU A 411 -10.04 24.83 3.23
CA LEU A 411 -11.06 23.92 2.73
C LEU A 411 -11.37 24.23 1.27
N LEU A 412 -11.22 23.24 0.41
CA LEU A 412 -11.59 23.27 -1.01
C LEU A 412 -12.70 22.26 -1.25
N SER A 413 -13.74 22.61 -1.97
CA SER A 413 -14.90 21.74 -2.16
C SER A 413 -15.21 21.50 -3.64
N LEU A 414 -15.39 20.22 -4.00
CA LEU A 414 -15.89 19.77 -5.29
C LEU A 414 -17.26 19.13 -5.09
N THR A 415 -18.33 19.84 -5.45
CA THR A 415 -19.72 19.40 -5.25
C THR A 415 -20.35 18.80 -6.50
N GLU A 416 -19.80 19.10 -7.67
CA GLU A 416 -20.32 18.64 -8.94
C GLU A 416 -19.63 17.37 -9.42
N ARG A 417 -20.40 16.51 -10.08
CA ARG A 417 -19.88 15.30 -10.73
C ARG A 417 -19.78 15.56 -12.23
N PRO A 418 -18.57 15.66 -12.82
CA PRO A 418 -18.42 15.98 -14.26
C PRO A 418 -19.02 14.92 -15.18
N VAL A 419 -19.04 13.65 -14.75
CA VAL A 419 -19.55 12.53 -15.53
C VAL A 419 -20.48 11.68 -14.67
N GLY A 420 -21.68 11.36 -15.20
CA GLY A 420 -22.67 10.52 -14.55
C GLY A 420 -23.50 11.25 -13.49
N SER A 421 -24.39 10.52 -12.84
CA SER A 421 -25.25 10.98 -11.75
C SER A 421 -24.84 10.32 -10.43
N PHE A 422 -25.29 10.89 -9.32
CA PHE A 422 -25.14 10.21 -8.04
C PHE A 422 -26.05 8.97 -7.98
N PRO A 423 -25.60 7.88 -7.33
CA PRO A 423 -26.40 6.67 -7.21
C PRO A 423 -27.66 6.93 -6.36
N THR A 424 -28.76 6.30 -6.75
CA THR A 424 -29.97 6.28 -5.92
C THR A 424 -29.77 5.29 -4.78
N ILE A 425 -29.92 5.78 -3.55
CA ILE A 425 -29.79 4.94 -2.35
C ILE A 425 -31.19 4.46 -1.94
N ARG A 426 -31.34 3.14 -1.78
CA ARG A 426 -32.55 2.50 -1.25
C ARG A 426 -32.21 1.76 0.03
N VAL A 427 -32.94 2.04 1.10
CA VAL A 427 -32.81 1.33 2.38
C VAL A 427 -33.94 0.32 2.49
N ILE A 428 -33.60 -0.94 2.79
CA ILE A 428 -34.56 -2.03 2.90
C ILE A 428 -34.58 -2.50 4.35
N ASP A 429 -35.77 -2.50 4.98
CA ASP A 429 -35.96 -3.07 6.32
C ASP A 429 -36.00 -4.61 6.22
N MET A 430 -35.10 -5.26 6.95
CA MET A 430 -34.93 -6.70 6.93
C MET A 430 -35.81 -7.45 7.95
N LYS A 431 -36.66 -6.75 8.73
CA LYS A 431 -37.43 -7.36 9.83
C LYS A 431 -38.38 -8.46 9.37
N ASP A 432 -39.06 -8.22 8.25
CA ASP A 432 -40.08 -9.15 7.72
C ASP A 432 -39.54 -10.05 6.60
N GLU A 433 -38.23 -9.98 6.32
CA GLU A 433 -37.62 -10.76 5.27
C GLU A 433 -37.35 -12.22 5.70
N LYS A 434 -37.77 -13.18 4.84
CA LYS A 434 -37.54 -14.61 5.09
C LYS A 434 -36.06 -14.98 5.10
N ASN A 435 -35.27 -14.36 4.21
CA ASN A 435 -33.80 -14.53 4.22
C ASN A 435 -33.21 -13.42 5.08
N PRO A 436 -32.47 -13.75 6.15
CA PRO A 436 -31.93 -12.74 7.06
C PRO A 436 -30.71 -11.99 6.50
N ILE A 437 -30.23 -12.34 5.32
CA ILE A 437 -29.00 -11.78 4.71
C ILE A 437 -29.34 -10.88 3.54
N ILE A 438 -30.20 -11.34 2.62
CA ILE A 438 -30.51 -10.66 1.37
C ILE A 438 -32.02 -10.64 1.21
N SER A 439 -32.61 -9.45 1.06
CA SER A 439 -34.04 -9.27 0.85
C SER A 439 -34.49 -9.79 -0.51
N LYS A 440 -35.78 -10.11 -0.62
CA LYS A 440 -36.38 -10.51 -1.89
C LYS A 440 -36.20 -9.41 -2.96
N GLN A 441 -36.41 -8.16 -2.59
CA GLN A 441 -36.21 -7.02 -3.47
C GLN A 441 -34.76 -6.93 -3.97
N ALA A 442 -33.76 -7.11 -3.10
CA ALA A 442 -32.35 -7.11 -3.51
C ALA A 442 -32.04 -8.25 -4.49
N LEU A 443 -32.58 -9.46 -4.28
CA LEU A 443 -32.43 -10.58 -5.19
C LEU A 443 -33.03 -10.30 -6.58
N GLU A 444 -34.19 -9.64 -6.65
CA GLU A 444 -34.83 -9.26 -7.90
C GLU A 444 -33.98 -8.20 -8.66
N GLU A 445 -33.45 -7.22 -7.96
CA GLU A 445 -32.57 -6.21 -8.57
C GLU A 445 -31.22 -6.82 -9.03
N ILE A 446 -30.62 -7.74 -8.26
CA ILE A 446 -29.42 -8.47 -8.71
C ILE A 446 -29.74 -9.24 -9.99
N LYS A 447 -30.86 -9.95 -10.03
CA LYS A 447 -31.27 -10.71 -11.22
C LYS A 447 -31.43 -9.81 -12.43
N ARG A 448 -32.09 -8.66 -12.27
CA ARG A 448 -32.27 -7.66 -13.34
C ARG A 448 -30.92 -7.16 -13.85
N THR A 449 -30.07 -6.68 -12.96
CA THR A 449 -28.75 -6.12 -13.29
C THR A 449 -27.85 -7.14 -14.02
N VAL A 450 -27.82 -8.39 -13.55
CA VAL A 450 -27.06 -9.46 -14.20
C VAL A 450 -27.64 -9.82 -15.57
N SER A 451 -29.00 -9.82 -15.72
CA SER A 451 -29.64 -10.11 -17.02
C SER A 451 -29.39 -9.01 -18.06
N GLU A 452 -29.11 -7.79 -17.63
CA GLU A 452 -28.72 -6.65 -18.48
C GLU A 452 -27.22 -6.66 -18.85
N GLY A 453 -26.48 -7.71 -18.45
CA GLY A 453 -25.05 -7.85 -18.71
C GLY A 453 -24.17 -6.92 -17.86
N LYS A 454 -24.72 -6.40 -16.77
CA LYS A 454 -24.05 -5.53 -15.82
C LYS A 454 -23.55 -6.31 -14.59
N GLN A 455 -22.67 -5.68 -13.82
CA GLN A 455 -22.07 -6.29 -12.63
C GLN A 455 -22.67 -5.75 -11.34
N VAL A 456 -22.62 -6.56 -10.30
CA VAL A 456 -23.09 -6.24 -8.96
C VAL A 456 -21.96 -6.41 -7.95
N PHE A 457 -21.73 -5.39 -7.12
CA PHE A 457 -20.90 -5.51 -5.93
C PHE A 457 -21.77 -5.78 -4.70
N VAL A 458 -21.40 -6.81 -3.94
CA VAL A 458 -22.03 -7.13 -2.66
C VAL A 458 -21.00 -6.88 -1.56
N PHE A 459 -21.18 -5.77 -0.88
CA PHE A 459 -20.30 -5.35 0.20
C PHE A 459 -20.71 -5.99 1.52
N VAL A 460 -19.77 -6.68 2.15
CA VAL A 460 -19.93 -7.31 3.46
C VAL A 460 -18.89 -6.70 4.41
N HIS A 461 -19.35 -6.10 5.49
CA HIS A 461 -18.48 -5.30 6.35
C HIS A 461 -17.31 -6.09 6.97
N ARG A 462 -17.47 -7.38 7.24
CA ARG A 462 -16.43 -8.19 7.90
C ARG A 462 -16.29 -9.58 7.31
N LYS A 463 -15.04 -10.09 7.39
CA LYS A 463 -14.68 -11.46 7.18
C LYS A 463 -15.15 -12.32 8.36
N GLY A 464 -15.63 -13.53 8.09
CA GLY A 464 -15.94 -14.57 9.09
C GLY A 464 -17.25 -14.36 9.84
N TYR A 465 -17.55 -15.32 10.71
CA TYR A 465 -18.70 -15.28 11.58
C TYR A 465 -18.58 -14.13 12.57
N SER A 466 -19.45 -13.16 12.44
CA SER A 466 -19.59 -12.15 13.48
C SER A 466 -20.41 -12.70 14.63
N ASN A 467 -19.88 -12.50 15.78
CA ASN A 467 -20.35 -13.13 16.99
C ASN A 467 -21.08 -12.11 17.89
N TYR A 468 -22.10 -11.43 17.40
CA TYR A 468 -22.98 -10.64 18.26
C TYR A 468 -24.38 -11.25 18.28
N VAL A 469 -25.12 -11.00 19.35
CA VAL A 469 -26.49 -11.47 19.52
C VAL A 469 -27.45 -10.31 19.27
N VAL A 470 -28.43 -10.51 18.39
CA VAL A 470 -29.45 -9.54 18.04
C VAL A 470 -30.84 -10.10 18.31
N CYS A 471 -31.74 -9.26 18.74
CA CYS A 471 -33.15 -9.58 18.85
C CYS A 471 -33.86 -9.39 17.50
N TYR A 472 -34.49 -10.43 16.98
CA TYR A 472 -35.22 -10.34 15.71
C TYR A 472 -36.52 -9.52 15.79
N THR A 473 -37.08 -9.34 16.99
CA THR A 473 -38.32 -8.58 17.18
C THR A 473 -38.08 -7.09 17.19
N CYS A 474 -37.05 -6.60 17.91
CA CYS A 474 -36.80 -5.17 18.05
C CYS A 474 -35.52 -4.69 17.34
N GLY A 475 -34.71 -5.59 16.78
CA GLY A 475 -33.46 -5.25 16.08
C GLY A 475 -32.27 -4.89 16.97
N LYS A 476 -32.46 -4.77 18.30
CA LYS A 476 -31.38 -4.37 19.20
C LYS A 476 -30.37 -5.48 19.48
N THR A 477 -29.09 -5.12 19.58
CA THR A 477 -27.99 -6.00 19.98
C THR A 477 -27.84 -6.04 21.49
N ILE A 478 -27.29 -7.13 22.01
CA ILE A 478 -26.94 -7.22 23.44
C ILE A 478 -25.72 -6.36 23.71
N THR A 479 -25.89 -5.33 24.54
CA THR A 479 -24.85 -4.37 24.91
C THR A 479 -24.23 -4.69 26.26
N CYS A 480 -22.98 -4.26 26.46
CA CYS A 480 -22.31 -4.38 27.73
C CYS A 480 -22.91 -3.41 28.76
N PRO A 481 -23.26 -3.85 29.97
CA PRO A 481 -23.85 -2.98 30.99
C PRO A 481 -22.88 -1.91 31.51
N HIS A 482 -21.57 -2.09 31.30
CA HIS A 482 -20.55 -1.14 31.78
C HIS A 482 -20.06 -0.17 30.70
N CYS A 483 -20.06 -0.59 29.43
CA CYS A 483 -19.48 0.20 28.33
C CYS A 483 -20.51 0.62 27.29
N SER A 484 -21.74 0.13 27.37
CA SER A 484 -22.83 0.36 26.38
C SER A 484 -22.46 -0.02 24.93
N VAL A 485 -21.40 -0.78 24.71
CA VAL A 485 -20.99 -1.31 23.39
C VAL A 485 -21.56 -2.72 23.18
N SER A 486 -21.78 -3.11 21.92
CA SER A 486 -22.25 -4.46 21.60
C SER A 486 -21.26 -5.52 22.06
N MET A 487 -21.74 -6.55 22.75
CA MET A 487 -20.92 -7.66 23.23
C MET A 487 -20.68 -8.68 22.11
N THR A 488 -19.49 -9.24 22.07
CA THR A 488 -19.10 -10.27 21.10
C THR A 488 -19.40 -11.66 21.64
N PHE A 489 -20.12 -12.46 20.87
CA PHE A 489 -20.40 -13.86 21.21
C PHE A 489 -19.23 -14.75 20.81
N HIS A 490 -18.67 -15.47 21.77
CA HIS A 490 -17.60 -16.46 21.56
C HIS A 490 -18.18 -17.86 21.56
N ARG A 491 -18.25 -18.51 20.39
CA ARG A 491 -18.84 -19.83 20.22
C ARG A 491 -18.15 -20.91 21.06
N ASN A 492 -16.80 -20.84 21.15
CA ASN A 492 -16.03 -21.83 21.90
C ASN A 492 -16.40 -21.88 23.40
N ASP A 493 -16.67 -20.70 23.96
CA ASP A 493 -16.98 -20.54 25.37
C ASP A 493 -18.49 -20.44 25.63
N ASN A 494 -19.29 -20.31 24.58
CA ASN A 494 -20.73 -20.03 24.61
C ASN A 494 -21.09 -18.79 25.46
N LEU A 495 -20.22 -17.77 25.48
CA LEU A 495 -20.35 -16.56 26.28
C LEU A 495 -20.29 -15.31 25.42
N LEU A 496 -20.99 -14.28 25.87
CA LEU A 496 -20.81 -12.91 25.43
C LEU A 496 -19.63 -12.27 26.17
N LYS A 497 -18.71 -11.61 25.45
CA LYS A 497 -17.57 -10.92 26.04
C LYS A 497 -17.52 -9.46 25.53
N CYS A 498 -17.29 -8.53 26.43
CA CYS A 498 -16.96 -7.17 26.08
C CYS A 498 -15.45 -7.05 25.87
N HIS A 499 -15.02 -6.62 24.69
CA HIS A 499 -13.60 -6.42 24.38
C HIS A 499 -13.02 -5.10 24.94
N TYR A 500 -13.86 -4.25 25.55
CA TYR A 500 -13.43 -3.03 26.23
C TYR A 500 -13.06 -3.26 27.69
N CYS A 501 -14.01 -3.78 28.48
CA CYS A 501 -13.81 -3.95 29.93
C CYS A 501 -13.61 -5.41 30.34
N GLY A 502 -13.67 -6.37 29.43
CA GLY A 502 -13.55 -7.80 29.73
C GLY A 502 -14.78 -8.43 30.35
N HIS A 503 -15.90 -7.70 30.54
CA HIS A 503 -17.15 -8.26 31.07
C HIS A 503 -17.62 -9.47 30.28
N ARG A 504 -18.08 -10.50 30.98
CA ARG A 504 -18.56 -11.78 30.39
C ARG A 504 -19.95 -12.09 30.91
N SER A 505 -20.83 -12.53 30.03
CA SER A 505 -22.18 -13.01 30.39
C SER A 505 -22.64 -14.13 29.49
N ALA A 506 -23.58 -14.93 29.94
CA ALA A 506 -24.31 -15.84 29.07
C ALA A 506 -25.26 -15.08 28.15
N ILE A 507 -25.69 -15.70 27.03
CA ILE A 507 -26.75 -15.13 26.21
C ILE A 507 -28.03 -15.08 27.04
N PRO A 508 -28.70 -13.95 27.20
CA PRO A 508 -29.94 -13.87 27.92
C PRO A 508 -31.02 -14.69 27.20
N LYS A 509 -31.94 -15.31 27.97
CA LYS A 509 -33.03 -16.11 27.42
C LYS A 509 -34.08 -15.25 26.71
N VAL A 510 -34.22 -14.01 27.15
CA VAL A 510 -35.16 -13.04 26.61
C VAL A 510 -34.44 -11.72 26.29
N CYS A 511 -34.90 -11.01 25.31
CA CYS A 511 -34.35 -9.70 24.97
C CYS A 511 -34.54 -8.73 26.15
N PRO A 512 -33.48 -8.08 26.65
CA PRO A 512 -33.60 -7.13 27.76
C PRO A 512 -34.41 -5.87 27.42
N GLU A 513 -34.56 -5.57 26.13
CA GLU A 513 -35.30 -4.37 25.66
C GLU A 513 -36.78 -4.63 25.45
N CYS A 514 -37.16 -5.73 24.76
CA CYS A 514 -38.56 -5.99 24.38
C CYS A 514 -39.16 -7.26 24.94
N GLY A 515 -38.41 -8.02 25.76
CA GLY A 515 -38.90 -9.28 26.38
C GLY A 515 -39.05 -10.48 25.43
N SER A 516 -38.78 -10.32 24.15
CA SER A 516 -38.92 -11.38 23.15
C SER A 516 -37.86 -12.50 23.33
N MET A 517 -38.24 -13.75 23.04
CA MET A 517 -37.32 -14.90 23.01
C MET A 517 -36.56 -15.05 21.68
N THR A 518 -36.68 -14.12 20.75
CA THR A 518 -36.11 -14.21 19.41
C THR A 518 -34.67 -13.74 19.33
N LEU A 519 -33.86 -13.99 20.34
CA LEU A 519 -32.43 -13.70 20.35
C LEU A 519 -31.65 -14.75 19.54
N SER A 520 -30.83 -14.30 18.63
CA SER A 520 -29.95 -15.19 17.86
C SER A 520 -28.58 -14.59 17.65
N ALA A 521 -27.57 -15.44 17.67
CA ALA A 521 -26.22 -15.06 17.26
C ALA A 521 -26.21 -14.83 15.75
N ARG A 522 -26.09 -13.58 15.34
CA ARG A 522 -25.90 -13.20 13.93
C ARG A 522 -24.45 -12.96 13.61
N GLY A 523 -24.10 -13.35 12.41
CA GLY A 523 -22.87 -12.99 11.75
C GLY A 523 -22.74 -13.82 10.49
N PHE A 524 -22.69 -13.12 9.36
CA PHE A 524 -22.37 -13.76 8.09
C PHE A 524 -21.14 -13.06 7.52
N GLY A 525 -20.18 -13.88 7.10
CA GLY A 525 -19.02 -13.41 6.35
C GLY A 525 -19.29 -13.48 4.85
N THR A 526 -18.31 -13.05 4.09
CA THR A 526 -18.31 -13.14 2.63
C THR A 526 -18.63 -14.55 2.12
N GLU A 527 -18.11 -15.58 2.77
CA GLU A 527 -18.35 -16.98 2.43
C GLU A 527 -19.84 -17.41 2.52
N ARG A 528 -20.53 -16.97 3.57
CA ARG A 528 -21.95 -17.26 3.73
C ARG A 528 -22.81 -16.53 2.70
N VAL A 529 -22.47 -15.24 2.43
CA VAL A 529 -23.17 -14.43 1.44
C VAL A 529 -22.97 -15.01 0.03
N GLU A 530 -21.73 -15.40 -0.32
CA GLU A 530 -21.41 -16.09 -1.58
C GLU A 530 -22.23 -17.38 -1.73
N HIS A 531 -22.22 -18.22 -0.70
CA HIS A 531 -22.97 -19.50 -0.71
C HIS A 531 -24.48 -19.28 -0.91
N ASP A 532 -25.07 -18.31 -0.21
CA ASP A 532 -26.51 -18.05 -0.32
C ASP A 532 -26.83 -17.45 -1.71
N LEU A 533 -26.02 -16.55 -2.24
CA LEU A 533 -26.18 -16.03 -3.60
C LEU A 533 -26.04 -17.12 -4.65
N GLN A 534 -25.09 -18.07 -4.50
CA GLN A 534 -24.89 -19.18 -5.44
C GLN A 534 -26.11 -20.11 -5.49
N LYS A 535 -26.87 -20.25 -4.40
CA LYS A 535 -28.14 -21.00 -4.41
C LYS A 535 -29.24 -20.30 -5.23
N PHE A 536 -29.30 -18.96 -5.14
CA PHE A 536 -30.29 -18.18 -5.89
C PHE A 536 -29.90 -18.02 -7.37
N PHE A 537 -28.60 -18.01 -7.66
CA PHE A 537 -28.03 -17.78 -9.00
C PHE A 537 -27.04 -18.88 -9.39
N PRO A 538 -27.51 -20.15 -9.62
CA PRO A 538 -26.60 -21.29 -9.86
C PRO A 538 -25.71 -21.16 -11.09
N SER A 539 -26.20 -20.47 -12.14
CA SER A 539 -25.49 -20.25 -13.41
C SER A 539 -24.64 -18.98 -13.45
N THR A 540 -24.72 -18.13 -12.42
CA THR A 540 -24.00 -16.88 -12.37
C THR A 540 -22.62 -17.08 -11.74
N LYS A 541 -21.57 -16.58 -12.39
CA LYS A 541 -20.22 -16.63 -11.82
C LYS A 541 -20.08 -15.58 -10.74
N ILE A 542 -19.95 -16.03 -9.50
CA ILE A 542 -19.75 -15.20 -8.31
C ILE A 542 -18.28 -15.27 -7.92
N MET A 543 -17.67 -14.11 -7.66
CA MET A 543 -16.29 -13.98 -7.21
C MET A 543 -16.23 -13.44 -5.79
N ARG A 544 -15.47 -14.11 -4.92
CA ARG A 544 -15.21 -13.62 -3.57
C ARG A 544 -13.86 -12.91 -3.48
N MET A 545 -13.87 -11.67 -2.95
CA MET A 545 -12.70 -10.84 -2.74
C MET A 545 -12.54 -10.49 -1.26
N ASP A 546 -11.83 -11.33 -0.54
CA ASP A 546 -11.43 -11.11 0.85
C ASP A 546 -9.98 -11.58 1.09
N ARG A 547 -9.45 -11.37 2.30
CA ARG A 547 -8.06 -11.76 2.61
C ARG A 547 -7.78 -13.26 2.57
N GLU A 548 -8.79 -14.13 2.48
CA GLU A 548 -8.59 -15.59 2.35
C GLU A 548 -8.44 -16.01 0.91
N THR A 549 -9.22 -15.38 0.03
CA THR A 549 -9.17 -15.64 -1.41
C THR A 549 -8.07 -14.84 -2.09
N ILE A 550 -7.67 -13.72 -1.49
CA ILE A 550 -6.65 -12.80 -2.03
C ILE A 550 -5.59 -12.58 -0.95
N ASP A 551 -4.61 -13.44 -0.93
CA ASP A 551 -3.53 -13.49 0.07
C ASP A 551 -2.27 -12.71 -0.34
N ASN A 552 -2.19 -12.30 -1.61
CA ASN A 552 -1.03 -11.59 -2.16
C ASN A 552 -1.42 -10.59 -3.27
N PRO A 553 -0.56 -9.61 -3.57
CA PRO A 553 -0.83 -8.57 -4.58
C PRO A 553 -1.13 -9.12 -5.98
N ILE A 554 -0.49 -10.22 -6.39
CA ILE A 554 -0.68 -10.82 -7.71
C ILE A 554 -2.09 -11.39 -7.83
N ALA A 555 -2.58 -12.09 -6.79
CA ALA A 555 -3.94 -12.61 -6.74
C ALA A 555 -4.97 -11.45 -6.80
N TYR A 556 -4.66 -10.33 -6.15
CA TYR A 556 -5.49 -9.13 -6.19
C TYR A 556 -5.58 -8.55 -7.59
N GLU A 557 -4.45 -8.35 -8.25
CA GLU A 557 -4.36 -7.83 -9.61
C GLU A 557 -5.13 -8.74 -10.61
N LYS A 558 -4.94 -10.06 -10.49
CA LYS A 558 -5.66 -11.04 -11.32
C LYS A 558 -7.18 -10.97 -11.12
N ALA A 559 -7.62 -10.81 -9.87
CA ALA A 559 -9.05 -10.63 -9.58
C ALA A 559 -9.61 -9.34 -10.20
N LEU A 560 -8.86 -8.23 -10.15
CA LEU A 560 -9.25 -6.98 -10.79
C LEU A 560 -9.37 -7.12 -12.32
N LEU A 561 -8.44 -7.84 -12.95
CA LEU A 561 -8.50 -8.14 -14.39
C LEU A 561 -9.72 -8.99 -14.76
N GLU A 562 -10.06 -10.01 -13.95
CA GLU A 562 -11.27 -10.81 -14.17
C GLU A 562 -12.56 -9.98 -14.10
N ILE A 563 -12.61 -9.01 -13.15
CA ILE A 563 -13.74 -8.09 -13.01
C ILE A 563 -13.83 -7.16 -14.22
N SER A 564 -12.73 -6.54 -14.62
CA SER A 564 -12.69 -5.60 -15.75
C SER A 564 -13.03 -6.26 -17.09
N ARG A 565 -12.72 -7.56 -17.25
CA ARG A 565 -13.09 -8.37 -18.41
C ARG A 565 -14.52 -8.92 -18.36
N LYS A 566 -15.29 -8.58 -17.32
CA LYS A 566 -16.65 -9.09 -17.09
C LYS A 566 -16.74 -10.62 -16.95
N ASN A 567 -15.65 -11.26 -16.56
CA ASN A 567 -15.61 -12.70 -16.36
C ASN A 567 -16.37 -13.17 -15.12
N CYS A 568 -16.86 -12.25 -14.29
CA CYS A 568 -17.76 -12.50 -13.18
C CYS A 568 -18.86 -11.43 -13.14
N GLN A 569 -20.07 -11.81 -12.77
CA GLN A 569 -21.22 -10.92 -12.74
C GLN A 569 -21.51 -10.38 -11.33
N VAL A 570 -21.21 -11.16 -10.29
CA VAL A 570 -21.41 -10.75 -8.90
C VAL A 570 -20.08 -10.84 -8.15
N ILE A 571 -19.70 -9.77 -7.49
CA ILE A 571 -18.49 -9.69 -6.70
C ILE A 571 -18.86 -9.50 -5.24
N VAL A 572 -18.51 -10.47 -4.38
CA VAL A 572 -18.76 -10.41 -2.94
C VAL A 572 -17.46 -10.09 -2.22
N GLY A 573 -17.43 -9.01 -1.45
CA GLY A 573 -16.18 -8.67 -0.78
C GLY A 573 -16.30 -7.71 0.39
N THR A 574 -15.14 -7.42 0.98
CA THR A 574 -14.99 -6.48 2.09
C THR A 574 -14.42 -5.15 1.61
N LYS A 575 -13.87 -4.34 2.50
CA LYS A 575 -13.24 -3.04 2.18
C LYS A 575 -12.22 -3.09 1.02
N MET A 576 -11.74 -4.27 0.63
CA MET A 576 -10.80 -4.42 -0.48
C MET A 576 -11.39 -4.02 -1.84
N ILE A 577 -12.72 -4.13 -1.99
CA ILE A 577 -13.40 -3.80 -3.26
C ILE A 577 -13.95 -2.37 -3.32
N THR A 578 -13.79 -1.59 -2.25
CA THR A 578 -14.47 -0.28 -2.13
C THR A 578 -13.59 0.93 -2.43
N LYS A 579 -12.28 0.73 -2.67
CA LYS A 579 -11.33 1.84 -2.73
C LYS A 579 -10.45 1.81 -3.96
N GLY A 580 -10.29 2.99 -4.58
CA GLY A 580 -9.33 3.22 -5.66
C GLY A 580 -9.59 2.44 -6.95
N LEU A 581 -10.82 1.98 -7.14
CA LEU A 581 -11.23 1.18 -8.29
C LEU A 581 -12.35 1.88 -9.05
N ASP A 582 -12.25 1.88 -10.35
CA ASP A 582 -13.30 2.35 -11.25
C ASP A 582 -13.72 1.20 -12.19
N PHE A 583 -14.96 0.76 -12.02
CA PHE A 583 -15.57 -0.29 -12.83
C PHE A 583 -16.85 0.24 -13.47
N PRO A 584 -16.79 0.68 -14.72
CA PRO A 584 -17.94 1.33 -15.40
C PRO A 584 -19.13 0.40 -15.61
N ASP A 585 -18.92 -0.91 -15.51
CA ASP A 585 -19.98 -1.92 -15.68
C ASP A 585 -20.66 -2.33 -14.36
N VAL A 586 -20.18 -1.84 -13.23
CA VAL A 586 -20.85 -2.05 -11.93
C VAL A 586 -22.01 -1.08 -11.81
N GLU A 587 -23.21 -1.61 -11.98
CA GLU A 587 -24.47 -0.84 -11.94
C GLU A 587 -25.09 -0.81 -10.54
N MET A 588 -24.85 -1.84 -9.72
CA MET A 588 -25.48 -2.01 -8.42
C MET A 588 -24.44 -2.31 -7.33
N VAL A 589 -24.61 -1.66 -6.19
CA VAL A 589 -23.88 -2.00 -4.96
C VAL A 589 -24.89 -2.38 -3.88
N LEU A 590 -24.81 -3.61 -3.38
CA LEU A 590 -25.58 -4.10 -2.25
C LEU A 590 -24.74 -4.06 -0.98
N ILE A 591 -25.15 -3.29 0.02
CA ILE A 591 -24.51 -3.26 1.34
C ILE A 591 -25.31 -4.16 2.27
N VAL A 592 -24.72 -5.26 2.69
CA VAL A 592 -25.36 -6.23 3.58
C VAL A 592 -25.12 -5.84 5.03
N ASP A 593 -26.20 -5.82 5.84
CA ASP A 593 -26.13 -5.51 7.27
C ASP A 593 -25.49 -4.14 7.58
N ALA A 594 -26.05 -3.09 6.96
CA ALA A 594 -25.54 -1.72 7.08
C ALA A 594 -25.55 -1.19 8.53
N ASP A 595 -26.54 -1.57 9.33
CA ASP A 595 -26.67 -1.16 10.75
C ASP A 595 -25.47 -1.56 11.59
N ARG A 596 -24.78 -2.60 11.19
CA ARG A 596 -23.62 -3.10 11.89
C ARG A 596 -22.48 -2.09 11.93
N LEU A 597 -22.33 -1.27 10.89
CA LEU A 597 -21.33 -0.19 10.87
C LEU A 597 -21.57 0.82 11.99
N MET A 598 -22.83 1.07 12.31
CA MET A 598 -23.24 2.02 13.35
C MET A 598 -23.11 1.45 14.78
N SER A 599 -22.96 0.13 14.92
CA SER A 599 -22.86 -0.56 16.22
C SER A 599 -21.42 -0.71 16.73
N PHE A 600 -20.42 -0.32 15.95
CA PHE A 600 -19.01 -0.33 16.39
C PHE A 600 -18.64 1.03 16.98
N PRO A 601 -18.01 1.06 18.15
CA PRO A 601 -17.38 2.28 18.64
C PRO A 601 -16.27 2.69 17.67
N SER A 602 -16.31 3.94 17.26
CA SER A 602 -15.28 4.57 16.43
C SER A 602 -14.00 4.84 17.22
#